data_19822e505fab67633d24c56ff43bc823
#
_entry.id   19822e505fab67633d24c56ff43bc823
#
_cell.length_a   1.000
_cell.length_b   1.000
_cell.length_c   1.000
_cell.angle_alpha   90.00
_cell.angle_beta   90.00
_cell.angle_gamma   90.00
#
_symmetry.space_group_name_H-M   'P 1'
#
loop_
_entity.id
_entity.type
_entity.pdbx_description
1 polymer ?
#
loop_
_entity_poly.entity_id
_entity_poly.type
_entity_poly.pdbx_seq_one_letter_code
_entity_poly.pdbx_strand_id
1 'polypeptide(L)'
;TCVAPDYVYCHRSVKDRLIKEVQTQIQKQYGKEPLQNPDYGKIINEKHFDRILGLIDEKKIVQGGKADRKTLQIEPTVLDNVSFSDGVMQEEIFGPLMPVLTYDSLEEVIRTINSMPHPLALYFFTSDKSAAKEVTSRCGFGGGCINDTIIHLATTEMGFGGFGESGMGAYHGKTGFDTFTHYKSIVDKKTWLDLPMRYQPYQKLHEKMVRFFLK
;
A
#
# COMPACT_ATOMS: atom_id res chain seq x y z
N THR A 1 0.25 0.45 11.92
CA THR A 1 -0.14 -0.70 11.09
C THR A 1 0.60 -0.67 9.77
N CYS A 2 0.74 -1.81 9.07
CA CYS A 2 1.40 -1.94 7.77
C CYS A 2 0.72 -1.17 6.62
N VAL A 3 -0.49 -0.66 6.82
CA VAL A 3 -1.25 0.17 5.87
C VAL A 3 -1.38 1.64 6.32
N ALA A 4 -0.76 2.02 7.43
CA ALA A 4 -0.65 3.42 7.79
C ALA A 4 0.19 4.16 6.74
N PRO A 5 -0.18 5.39 6.36
CA PRO A 5 0.69 6.18 5.48
C PRO A 5 2.09 6.31 6.06
N ASP A 6 3.09 5.91 5.28
CA ASP A 6 4.49 5.92 5.68
C ASP A 6 5.15 7.26 5.31
N TYR A 7 4.82 7.80 4.14
CA TYR A 7 5.21 9.14 3.72
C TYR A 7 4.10 9.79 2.88
N VAL A 8 4.17 11.10 2.76
CA VAL A 8 3.28 11.89 1.89
C VAL A 8 4.09 12.45 0.73
N TYR A 9 3.65 12.15 -0.49
CA TYR A 9 4.24 12.68 -1.72
C TYR A 9 3.19 13.60 -2.37
N CYS A 10 3.33 14.92 -2.18
CA CYS A 10 2.31 15.87 -2.57
C CYS A 10 2.80 16.81 -3.68
N HIS A 11 1.85 17.32 -4.50
CA HIS A 11 2.19 18.35 -5.48
C HIS A 11 2.72 19.61 -4.77
N ARG A 12 3.82 20.15 -5.27
CA ARG A 12 4.55 21.27 -4.65
C ARG A 12 3.64 22.46 -4.30
N SER A 13 2.65 22.77 -5.15
CA SER A 13 1.75 23.90 -4.93
C SER A 13 0.84 23.79 -3.71
N VAL A 14 0.67 22.60 -3.14
CA VAL A 14 -0.22 22.38 -1.99
C VAL A 14 0.55 22.04 -0.70
N LYS A 15 1.87 21.86 -0.76
CA LYS A 15 2.70 21.40 0.35
C LYS A 15 2.51 22.25 1.64
N ASP A 16 2.68 23.53 1.54
CA ASP A 16 2.65 24.42 2.71
C ASP A 16 1.25 24.45 3.38
N ARG A 17 0.20 24.44 2.53
CA ARG A 17 -1.17 24.32 3.02
C ARG A 17 -1.41 22.97 3.69
N LEU A 18 -0.95 21.88 3.10
CA LEU A 18 -1.05 20.53 3.67
C LEU A 18 -0.39 20.48 5.04
N ILE A 19 0.85 20.92 5.17
CA ILE A 19 1.60 20.93 6.45
C ILE A 19 0.81 21.74 7.51
N LYS A 20 0.30 22.91 7.16
CA LYS A 20 -0.48 23.73 8.07
C LYS A 20 -1.77 23.02 8.54
N GLU A 21 -2.48 22.36 7.64
CA GLU A 21 -3.69 21.62 8.00
C GLU A 21 -3.37 20.42 8.88
N VAL A 22 -2.27 19.70 8.60
CA VAL A 22 -1.80 18.58 9.44
C VAL A 22 -1.47 19.07 10.85
N GLN A 23 -0.74 20.18 11.00
CA GLN A 23 -0.44 20.78 12.30
C GLN A 23 -1.72 21.11 13.06
N THR A 24 -2.70 21.69 12.37
CA THR A 24 -4.02 22.01 12.93
C THR A 24 -4.75 20.75 13.41
N GLN A 25 -4.72 19.67 12.62
CA GLN A 25 -5.37 18.43 13.00
C GLN A 25 -4.65 17.71 14.15
N ILE A 26 -3.32 17.72 14.19
CA ILE A 26 -2.55 17.19 15.34
C ILE A 26 -2.96 17.91 16.62
N GLN A 27 -3.00 19.24 16.60
CA GLN A 27 -3.41 20.03 17.76
C GLN A 27 -4.86 19.76 18.18
N LYS A 28 -5.77 19.61 17.20
CA LYS A 28 -7.19 19.32 17.47
C LYS A 28 -7.40 17.93 18.09
N GLN A 29 -6.66 16.92 17.62
CA GLN A 29 -6.82 15.54 18.06
C GLN A 29 -6.09 15.23 19.37
N TYR A 30 -4.86 15.74 19.52
CA TYR A 30 -3.99 15.38 20.65
C TYR A 30 -3.72 16.53 21.62
N GLY A 31 -4.19 17.76 21.31
CA GLY A 31 -3.92 18.94 22.12
C GLY A 31 -2.55 19.56 21.86
N LYS A 32 -2.17 20.50 22.72
CA LYS A 32 -0.87 21.21 22.63
C LYS A 32 0.30 20.36 23.10
N GLU A 33 0.04 19.39 23.95
CA GLU A 33 1.03 18.51 24.60
C GLU A 33 0.63 17.03 24.32
N PRO A 34 0.90 16.50 23.11
CA PRO A 34 0.49 15.16 22.73
C PRO A 34 0.95 14.06 23.68
N LEU A 35 2.17 14.21 24.26
CA LEU A 35 2.72 13.23 25.20
C LEU A 35 1.97 13.19 26.54
N GLN A 36 1.14 14.18 26.86
CA GLN A 36 0.28 14.21 28.06
C GLN A 36 -1.15 13.73 27.75
N ASN A 37 -1.48 13.48 26.50
CA ASN A 37 -2.79 13.00 26.11
C ASN A 37 -2.95 11.50 26.46
N PRO A 38 -3.92 11.11 27.27
CA PRO A 38 -4.08 9.71 27.70
C PRO A 38 -4.47 8.77 26.55
N ASP A 39 -5.04 9.31 25.47
CA ASP A 39 -5.45 8.53 24.29
C ASP A 39 -4.34 8.41 23.25
N TYR A 40 -3.19 9.09 23.48
CA TYR A 40 -2.06 9.01 22.56
C TYR A 40 -1.22 7.75 22.84
N GLY A 41 -1.03 6.93 21.78
CA GLY A 41 -0.32 5.67 21.87
C GLY A 41 1.19 5.78 22.15
N LYS A 42 1.83 4.64 22.33
CA LYS A 42 3.26 4.52 22.57
C LYS A 42 3.92 3.54 21.60
N ILE A 43 5.22 3.64 21.45
CA ILE A 43 6.02 2.67 20.69
C ILE A 43 6.12 1.37 21.48
N ILE A 44 6.10 0.24 20.79
CA ILE A 44 5.97 -1.09 21.38
C ILE A 44 7.11 -1.46 22.35
N ASN A 45 8.33 -1.01 22.08
CA ASN A 45 9.49 -1.28 22.91
C ASN A 45 10.62 -0.25 22.67
N GLU A 46 11.65 -0.28 23.53
CA GLU A 46 12.78 0.64 23.47
C GLU A 46 13.59 0.52 22.16
N LYS A 47 13.78 -0.69 21.64
CA LYS A 47 14.52 -0.90 20.38
C LYS A 47 13.88 -0.12 19.23
N HIS A 48 12.56 -0.22 19.08
CA HIS A 48 11.84 0.50 18.02
C HIS A 48 11.72 2.00 18.31
N PHE A 49 11.64 2.37 19.59
CA PHE A 49 11.68 3.76 19.99
C PHE A 49 13.00 4.42 19.57
N ASP A 50 14.14 3.80 19.85
CA ASP A 50 15.47 4.30 19.47
C ASP A 50 15.65 4.32 17.96
N ARG A 51 15.17 3.28 17.26
CA ARG A 51 15.20 3.21 15.79
C ARG A 51 14.45 4.41 15.18
N ILE A 52 13.22 4.67 15.62
CA ILE A 52 12.40 5.75 15.09
C ILE A 52 13.02 7.12 15.38
N LEU A 53 13.57 7.33 16.58
CA LEU A 53 14.29 8.56 16.90
C LEU A 53 15.52 8.76 15.99
N GLY A 54 16.23 7.68 15.66
CA GLY A 54 17.37 7.71 14.75
C GLY A 54 17.03 8.09 13.31
N LEU A 55 15.75 8.02 12.91
CA LEU A 55 15.28 8.43 11.60
C LEU A 55 15.00 9.94 11.49
N ILE A 56 14.95 10.65 12.62
CA ILE A 56 14.58 12.07 12.65
C ILE A 56 15.81 12.93 12.32
N ASP A 57 15.73 13.69 11.24
CA ASP A 57 16.62 14.84 11.02
C ASP A 57 16.00 16.09 11.66
N GLU A 58 16.57 16.54 12.77
CA GLU A 58 16.07 17.69 13.53
C GLU A 58 15.90 18.96 12.69
N LYS A 59 16.74 19.13 11.65
CA LYS A 59 16.68 20.31 10.76
C LYS A 59 15.45 20.32 9.85
N LYS A 60 14.77 19.18 9.72
CA LYS A 60 13.60 19.01 8.87
C LYS A 60 12.29 19.00 9.64
N ILE A 61 12.34 19.07 10.97
CA ILE A 61 11.15 19.10 11.81
C ILE A 61 10.41 20.42 11.62
N VAL A 62 9.13 20.33 11.25
CA VAL A 62 8.21 21.48 11.19
C VAL A 62 7.07 21.37 12.20
N GLN A 63 6.92 20.20 12.83
CA GLN A 63 5.97 19.92 13.93
C GLN A 63 6.46 18.75 14.76
N GLY A 64 6.24 18.79 16.08
CA GLY A 64 6.58 17.69 16.98
C GLY A 64 8.08 17.58 17.28
N GLY A 65 8.60 16.36 17.31
CA GLY A 65 10.01 16.05 17.52
C GLY A 65 10.38 15.75 18.96
N LYS A 66 9.52 16.03 19.96
CA LYS A 66 9.78 15.65 21.34
C LYS A 66 9.48 14.17 21.58
N ALA A 67 10.19 13.58 22.52
CA ALA A 67 9.99 12.20 22.90
C ALA A 67 10.18 12.01 24.42
N ASP A 68 9.49 11.03 24.96
CA ASP A 68 9.67 10.60 26.35
C ASP A 68 9.99 9.09 26.38
N ARG A 69 11.25 8.78 26.74
CA ARG A 69 11.73 7.41 26.84
C ARG A 69 11.05 6.61 27.96
N LYS A 70 10.58 7.26 29.03
CA LYS A 70 9.93 6.55 30.14
C LYS A 70 8.57 5.99 29.73
N THR A 71 7.86 6.73 28.91
CA THR A 71 6.55 6.32 28.37
C THR A 71 6.65 5.64 27.00
N LEU A 72 7.82 5.66 26.34
CA LEU A 72 8.08 5.23 24.97
C LEU A 72 7.20 5.97 23.95
N GLN A 73 6.95 7.25 24.19
CA GLN A 73 6.15 8.08 23.30
C GLN A 73 7.03 9.04 22.50
N ILE A 74 6.69 9.21 21.25
CA ILE A 74 7.26 10.20 20.33
C ILE A 74 6.09 11.05 19.81
N GLU A 75 6.20 12.37 19.86
CA GLU A 75 5.16 13.25 19.34
C GLU A 75 4.86 12.97 17.86
N PRO A 76 3.62 13.21 17.38
CA PRO A 76 3.34 13.26 15.95
C PRO A 76 4.29 14.26 15.28
N THR A 77 5.21 13.77 14.48
CA THR A 77 6.33 14.55 13.95
C THR A 77 6.22 14.67 12.43
N VAL A 78 6.17 15.90 11.94
CA VAL A 78 6.14 16.22 10.50
C VAL A 78 7.52 16.68 10.06
N LEU A 79 8.06 16.05 9.03
CA LEU A 79 9.35 16.39 8.43
C LEU A 79 9.12 16.99 7.04
N ASP A 80 9.63 18.21 6.81
CA ASP A 80 9.57 18.89 5.51
C ASP A 80 10.92 18.83 4.80
N ASN A 81 10.92 19.13 3.50
CA ASN A 81 12.10 19.09 2.65
C ASN A 81 12.83 17.73 2.66
N VAL A 82 12.05 16.66 2.71
CA VAL A 82 12.54 15.29 2.68
C VAL A 82 12.80 14.87 1.23
N SER A 83 13.86 14.11 1.04
CA SER A 83 14.22 13.44 -0.22
C SER A 83 14.24 11.93 -0.05
N PHE A 84 14.12 11.17 -1.14
CA PHE A 84 14.19 9.70 -1.10
C PHE A 84 15.55 9.16 -0.62
N SER A 85 16.60 9.99 -0.57
CA SER A 85 17.92 9.61 -0.01
C SER A 85 18.05 9.82 1.49
N ASP A 86 17.08 10.46 2.15
CA ASP A 86 17.13 10.69 3.59
C ASP A 86 16.93 9.40 4.39
N GLY A 87 17.50 9.32 5.58
CA GLY A 87 17.44 8.16 6.45
C GLY A 87 16.01 7.69 6.73
N VAL A 88 15.07 8.62 6.92
CA VAL A 88 13.65 8.32 7.16
C VAL A 88 12.96 7.62 5.99
N MET A 89 13.54 7.64 4.78
CA MET A 89 13.01 7.00 3.57
C MET A 89 13.69 5.67 3.22
N GLN A 90 14.64 5.19 4.04
CA GLN A 90 15.42 3.99 3.73
C GLN A 90 14.81 2.71 4.31
N GLU A 91 13.85 2.83 5.21
CA GLU A 91 13.12 1.71 5.79
C GLU A 91 11.67 2.12 6.14
N GLU A 92 10.78 1.15 6.34
CA GLU A 92 9.42 1.41 6.81
C GLU A 92 9.46 2.00 8.23
N ILE A 93 8.81 3.15 8.41
CA ILE A 93 8.92 3.93 9.66
C ILE A 93 8.25 3.19 10.83
N PHE A 94 7.02 2.72 10.65
CA PHE A 94 6.21 2.09 11.71
C PHE A 94 6.15 2.92 13.00
N GLY A 95 5.96 4.23 12.84
CA GLY A 95 5.98 5.20 13.94
C GLY A 95 5.32 6.52 13.56
N PRO A 96 5.26 7.48 14.50
CA PRO A 96 4.51 8.73 14.33
C PRO A 96 5.32 9.81 13.58
N LEU A 97 6.06 9.42 12.55
CA LEU A 97 6.77 10.36 11.68
C LEU A 97 6.03 10.47 10.35
N MET A 98 5.90 11.67 9.83
CA MET A 98 5.30 11.96 8.54
C MET A 98 6.27 12.77 7.67
N PRO A 99 7.12 12.11 6.88
CA PRO A 99 7.93 12.77 5.86
C PRO A 99 7.05 13.32 4.74
N VAL A 100 7.30 14.56 4.34
CA VAL A 100 6.61 15.21 3.24
C VAL A 100 7.58 15.46 2.09
N LEU A 101 7.34 14.77 0.97
CA LEU A 101 8.05 14.95 -0.29
C LEU A 101 7.17 15.72 -1.28
N THR A 102 7.80 16.32 -2.28
CA THR A 102 7.07 17.09 -3.30
C THR A 102 7.39 16.62 -4.70
N TYR A 103 6.38 16.70 -5.59
CA TYR A 103 6.51 16.50 -7.02
C TYR A 103 5.95 17.68 -7.82
N ASP A 104 6.31 17.76 -9.08
CA ASP A 104 5.84 18.79 -10.01
C ASP A 104 4.92 18.23 -11.11
N SER A 105 4.94 16.92 -11.36
CA SER A 105 4.06 16.27 -12.33
C SER A 105 3.62 14.87 -11.91
N LEU A 106 2.42 14.46 -12.33
CA LEU A 106 1.89 13.13 -12.06
C LEU A 106 2.74 12.02 -12.70
N GLU A 107 3.32 12.29 -13.87
CA GLU A 107 4.22 11.36 -14.55
C GLU A 107 5.50 11.08 -13.74
N GLU A 108 6.02 12.10 -13.05
CA GLU A 108 7.14 11.95 -12.12
C GLU A 108 6.77 10.99 -10.98
N VAL A 109 5.59 11.19 -10.36
CA VAL A 109 5.10 10.33 -9.28
C VAL A 109 4.99 8.87 -9.72
N ILE A 110 4.31 8.62 -10.84
CA ILE A 110 4.09 7.27 -11.37
C ILE A 110 5.42 6.57 -11.64
N ARG A 111 6.36 7.27 -12.28
CA ARG A 111 7.70 6.74 -12.55
C ARG A 111 8.47 6.43 -11.28
N THR A 112 8.44 7.33 -10.31
CA THR A 112 9.13 7.17 -9.03
C THR A 112 8.57 5.98 -8.26
N ILE A 113 7.25 5.88 -8.10
CA ILE A 113 6.61 4.75 -7.39
C ILE A 113 6.95 3.41 -8.07
N ASN A 114 6.89 3.34 -9.40
CA ASN A 114 7.19 2.12 -10.14
C ASN A 114 8.68 1.75 -10.16
N SER A 115 9.58 2.67 -9.80
CA SER A 115 11.03 2.39 -9.67
C SER A 115 11.43 1.85 -8.30
N MET A 116 10.51 1.85 -7.33
CA MET A 116 10.70 1.36 -5.97
C MET A 116 10.01 -0.01 -5.79
N PRO A 117 10.30 -0.73 -4.71
CA PRO A 117 9.54 -1.90 -4.29
C PRO A 117 8.04 -1.60 -4.24
N HIS A 118 7.21 -2.53 -4.71
CA HIS A 118 5.77 -2.31 -4.74
C HIS A 118 5.19 -2.20 -3.33
N PRO A 119 4.53 -1.08 -2.98
CA PRO A 119 3.97 -0.87 -1.65
C PRO A 119 2.75 -1.76 -1.40
N LEU A 120 2.52 -2.10 -0.14
CA LEU A 120 1.32 -2.81 0.28
C LEU A 120 0.07 -1.94 0.08
N ALA A 121 0.17 -0.64 0.32
CA ALA A 121 -0.94 0.29 0.18
C ALA A 121 -0.54 1.57 -0.54
N LEU A 122 -1.45 2.09 -1.37
CA LEU A 122 -1.36 3.39 -2.02
C LEU A 122 -2.65 4.17 -1.81
N TYR A 123 -2.52 5.42 -1.35
CA TYR A 123 -3.64 6.33 -1.12
C TYR A 123 -3.47 7.56 -2.00
N PHE A 124 -4.48 7.85 -2.80
CA PHE A 124 -4.40 8.98 -3.72
C PHE A 124 -5.55 9.95 -3.49
N PHE A 125 -5.20 11.18 -3.14
CA PHE A 125 -6.15 12.25 -2.84
C PHE A 125 -6.24 13.22 -4.02
N THR A 126 -7.38 13.27 -4.67
CA THR A 126 -7.63 14.15 -5.83
C THR A 126 -9.12 14.37 -6.07
N SER A 127 -9.46 15.52 -6.66
CA SER A 127 -10.78 15.76 -7.26
C SER A 127 -10.84 15.39 -8.75
N ASP A 128 -9.70 15.13 -9.38
CA ASP A 128 -9.60 14.75 -10.79
C ASP A 128 -9.73 13.22 -10.96
N LYS A 129 -10.87 12.80 -11.52
CA LYS A 129 -11.15 11.38 -11.78
C LYS A 129 -10.22 10.76 -12.84
N SER A 130 -9.70 11.57 -13.78
CA SER A 130 -8.75 11.09 -14.78
C SER A 130 -7.41 10.77 -14.14
N ALA A 131 -6.90 11.66 -13.29
CA ALA A 131 -5.70 11.45 -12.51
C ALA A 131 -5.83 10.23 -11.59
N ALA A 132 -6.99 10.05 -10.93
CA ALA A 132 -7.25 8.88 -10.11
C ALA A 132 -7.15 7.58 -10.92
N LYS A 133 -7.78 7.52 -12.08
CA LYS A 133 -7.73 6.37 -12.99
C LYS A 133 -6.31 6.12 -13.49
N GLU A 134 -5.58 7.16 -13.83
CA GLU A 134 -4.21 7.07 -14.31
C GLU A 134 -3.28 6.45 -13.27
N VAL A 135 -3.29 6.97 -12.03
CA VAL A 135 -2.48 6.42 -10.93
C VAL A 135 -2.84 4.96 -10.64
N THR A 136 -4.13 4.65 -10.49
CA THR A 136 -4.57 3.29 -10.15
C THR A 136 -4.30 2.26 -11.25
N SER A 137 -4.21 2.68 -12.52
CA SER A 137 -3.93 1.77 -13.64
C SER A 137 -2.44 1.62 -13.96
N ARG A 138 -1.61 2.60 -13.59
CA ARG A 138 -0.18 2.64 -13.95
C ARG A 138 0.77 2.35 -12.81
N CYS A 139 0.36 2.53 -11.55
CA CYS A 139 1.18 2.18 -10.40
C CYS A 139 0.89 0.75 -9.94
N GLY A 140 1.95 0.01 -9.57
CA GLY A 140 1.85 -1.28 -8.92
C GLY A 140 1.76 -1.12 -7.41
N PHE A 141 0.69 -1.66 -6.77
CA PHE A 141 0.50 -1.67 -5.31
C PHE A 141 -0.48 -2.78 -4.90
N GLY A 142 -0.43 -3.21 -3.65
CA GLY A 142 -1.28 -4.29 -3.16
C GLY A 142 -2.75 -3.93 -3.10
N GLY A 143 -3.08 -2.81 -2.49
CA GLY A 143 -4.44 -2.26 -2.38
C GLY A 143 -4.42 -0.79 -2.02
N GLY A 144 -5.57 -0.12 -1.96
CA GLY A 144 -5.56 1.31 -1.62
C GLY A 144 -6.91 1.99 -1.67
N CYS A 145 -6.89 3.31 -1.47
CA CYS A 145 -8.09 4.14 -1.48
C CYS A 145 -7.89 5.39 -2.34
N ILE A 146 -8.98 5.88 -2.89
CA ILE A 146 -9.07 7.22 -3.46
C ILE A 146 -9.80 8.11 -2.46
N ASN A 147 -9.15 9.20 -2.05
CA ASN A 147 -9.67 10.19 -1.08
C ASN A 147 -9.96 9.62 0.31
N ASP A 148 -9.30 8.54 0.69
CA ASP A 148 -9.34 7.96 2.03
C ASP A 148 -8.05 7.16 2.29
N THR A 149 -7.91 6.66 3.52
CA THR A 149 -6.84 5.75 3.93
C THR A 149 -7.42 4.52 4.62
N ILE A 150 -6.70 3.39 4.58
CA ILE A 150 -6.97 2.19 5.40
C ILE A 150 -8.29 1.47 5.08
N ILE A 151 -9.37 2.17 4.76
CA ILE A 151 -10.74 1.62 4.67
C ILE A 151 -10.88 0.43 3.71
N HIS A 152 -9.97 0.28 2.73
CA HIS A 152 -9.98 -0.84 1.78
C HIS A 152 -9.84 -2.21 2.43
N LEU A 153 -9.28 -2.29 3.65
CA LEU A 153 -9.17 -3.54 4.39
C LEU A 153 -10.35 -3.82 5.34
N ALA A 154 -11.29 -2.89 5.48
CA ALA A 154 -12.41 -3.01 6.41
C ALA A 154 -13.58 -3.86 5.85
N THR A 155 -13.49 -4.33 4.61
CA THR A 155 -14.53 -5.14 3.96
C THR A 155 -14.05 -6.57 3.69
N THR A 156 -14.97 -7.52 3.77
CA THR A 156 -14.75 -8.93 3.35
C THR A 156 -14.93 -9.16 1.85
N GLU A 157 -15.42 -8.15 1.11
CA GLU A 157 -15.68 -8.25 -0.33
C GLU A 157 -14.41 -8.07 -1.18
N MET A 158 -13.36 -7.52 -0.60
CA MET A 158 -12.07 -7.30 -1.27
C MET A 158 -10.97 -8.12 -0.62
N GLY A 159 -10.12 -8.76 -1.44
CA GLY A 159 -8.90 -9.38 -0.95
C GLY A 159 -7.90 -8.33 -0.45
N PHE A 160 -7.18 -8.66 0.62
CA PHE A 160 -6.10 -7.84 1.16
C PHE A 160 -4.78 -8.59 1.06
N GLY A 161 -3.80 -7.98 0.43
CA GLY A 161 -2.46 -8.53 0.26
C GLY A 161 -1.61 -7.68 -0.67
N GLY A 162 -0.31 -7.90 -0.62
CA GLY A 162 0.68 -7.27 -1.49
C GLY A 162 1.23 -8.23 -2.53
N PHE A 163 2.20 -7.76 -3.31
CA PHE A 163 2.96 -8.58 -4.24
C PHE A 163 4.40 -8.07 -4.37
N GLY A 164 5.29 -8.92 -4.86
CA GLY A 164 6.72 -8.62 -4.84
C GLY A 164 7.23 -8.53 -3.41
N GLU A 165 7.85 -7.43 -3.04
CA GLU A 165 8.42 -7.25 -1.69
C GLU A 165 7.36 -6.95 -0.63
N SER A 166 6.16 -6.46 -1.00
CA SER A 166 5.08 -6.19 -0.05
C SER A 166 4.25 -7.41 0.33
N GLY A 167 4.48 -8.58 -0.29
CA GLY A 167 3.79 -9.80 0.09
C GLY A 167 3.60 -10.81 -1.03
N MET A 168 2.85 -11.87 -0.72
CA MET A 168 2.47 -12.92 -1.65
C MET A 168 1.08 -13.44 -1.32
N GLY A 169 0.19 -13.43 -2.32
CA GLY A 169 -1.21 -13.84 -2.14
C GLY A 169 -2.06 -12.77 -1.47
N ALA A 170 -3.30 -13.13 -1.16
CA ALA A 170 -4.26 -12.25 -0.52
C ALA A 170 -5.22 -13.07 0.36
N TYR A 171 -5.86 -12.40 1.34
CA TYR A 171 -6.86 -13.00 2.19
C TYR A 171 -8.02 -12.02 2.42
N HIS A 172 -8.97 -12.32 3.19
CA HIS A 172 -10.31 -11.79 3.45
C HIS A 172 -11.39 -12.45 2.57
N GLY A 173 -12.53 -12.73 3.20
CA GLY A 173 -13.74 -13.25 2.56
C GLY A 173 -13.49 -14.45 1.65
N LYS A 174 -14.06 -14.38 0.46
CA LYS A 174 -13.92 -15.43 -0.56
C LYS A 174 -12.46 -15.66 -0.99
N THR A 175 -11.66 -14.59 -1.08
CA THR A 175 -10.25 -14.70 -1.46
C THR A 175 -9.47 -15.56 -0.46
N GLY A 176 -9.70 -15.38 0.84
CA GLY A 176 -9.09 -16.21 1.87
C GLY A 176 -9.56 -17.66 1.79
N PHE A 177 -10.86 -17.89 1.57
CA PHE A 177 -11.40 -19.24 1.37
C PHE A 177 -10.74 -19.92 0.17
N ASP A 178 -10.66 -19.25 -0.98
CA ASP A 178 -10.07 -19.80 -2.21
C ASP A 178 -8.57 -20.12 -2.02
N THR A 179 -7.83 -19.31 -1.27
CA THR A 179 -6.40 -19.52 -0.97
C THR A 179 -6.14 -20.85 -0.26
N PHE A 180 -7.05 -21.27 0.63
CA PHE A 180 -6.95 -22.54 1.38
C PHE A 180 -7.78 -23.67 0.79
N THR A 181 -8.36 -23.47 -0.42
CA THR A 181 -9.23 -24.44 -1.08
C THR A 181 -8.60 -24.93 -2.39
N HIS A 182 -8.66 -26.24 -2.63
CA HIS A 182 -8.30 -26.80 -3.91
C HIS A 182 -9.54 -27.11 -4.76
N TYR A 183 -9.61 -26.50 -5.94
CA TYR A 183 -10.66 -26.76 -6.91
C TYR A 183 -10.28 -27.94 -7.79
N LYS A 184 -11.04 -29.02 -7.68
CA LYS A 184 -10.85 -30.25 -8.47
C LYS A 184 -11.68 -30.19 -9.75
N SER A 185 -11.02 -30.21 -10.91
CA SER A 185 -11.68 -30.27 -12.20
C SER A 185 -12.08 -31.70 -12.56
N ILE A 186 -13.37 -31.95 -12.83
CA ILE A 186 -13.90 -33.25 -13.20
C ILE A 186 -14.67 -33.12 -14.52
N VAL A 187 -14.31 -33.95 -15.50
CA VAL A 187 -15.04 -34.08 -16.75
C VAL A 187 -15.94 -35.32 -16.67
N ASP A 188 -17.25 -35.12 -16.67
CA ASP A 188 -18.26 -36.21 -16.83
C ASP A 188 -18.57 -36.38 -18.31
N LYS A 189 -17.78 -37.23 -18.97
CA LYS A 189 -17.98 -37.55 -20.41
C LYS A 189 -19.09 -38.58 -20.53
N LYS A 190 -20.07 -38.29 -21.40
CA LYS A 190 -21.15 -39.24 -21.75
C LYS A 190 -20.59 -40.49 -22.41
N THR A 191 -21.04 -41.67 -21.99
CA THR A 191 -20.55 -42.97 -22.47
C THR A 191 -20.90 -43.26 -23.94
N TRP A 192 -21.98 -42.66 -24.43
CA TRP A 192 -22.41 -42.81 -25.82
C TRP A 192 -21.68 -41.88 -26.82
N LEU A 193 -20.93 -40.88 -26.29
CA LEU A 193 -20.18 -39.95 -27.14
C LEU A 193 -18.69 -40.25 -27.01
N ASP A 194 -18.10 -40.75 -28.06
CA ASP A 194 -16.65 -40.91 -28.16
C ASP A 194 -16.15 -40.27 -29.46
N LEU A 195 -14.98 -39.63 -29.38
CA LEU A 195 -14.40 -38.89 -30.49
C LEU A 195 -13.21 -39.68 -31.06
N PRO A 196 -13.35 -40.27 -32.27
CA PRO A 196 -12.33 -41.12 -32.87
C PRO A 196 -10.94 -40.47 -32.99
N MET A 197 -10.92 -39.13 -33.12
CA MET A 197 -9.66 -38.35 -33.17
C MET A 197 -8.78 -38.44 -31.92
N ARG A 198 -9.28 -39.01 -30.82
CA ARG A 198 -8.53 -39.26 -29.58
C ARG A 198 -7.64 -40.50 -29.64
N TYR A 199 -7.86 -41.35 -30.62
CA TYR A 199 -7.22 -42.65 -30.73
C TYR A 199 -6.38 -42.78 -31.99
N GLN A 200 -5.38 -43.65 -31.91
CA GLN A 200 -4.57 -44.08 -33.08
C GLN A 200 -5.37 -45.04 -34.00
N PRO A 201 -5.03 -45.07 -35.31
CA PRO A 201 -4.02 -44.28 -36.01
C PRO A 201 -4.50 -42.85 -36.27
N TYR A 202 -3.57 -41.86 -36.05
CA TYR A 202 -3.88 -40.46 -36.30
C TYR A 202 -3.93 -40.16 -37.81
N GLN A 203 -4.99 -39.53 -38.24
CA GLN A 203 -5.18 -39.09 -39.62
C GLN A 203 -5.06 -37.55 -39.72
N LYS A 204 -4.69 -37.03 -40.90
CA LYS A 204 -4.60 -35.57 -41.12
C LYS A 204 -5.89 -34.82 -40.82
N LEU A 205 -7.04 -35.47 -40.97
CA LEU A 205 -8.33 -34.90 -40.61
C LEU A 205 -8.47 -34.76 -39.09
N HIS A 206 -8.03 -35.75 -38.32
CA HIS A 206 -8.05 -35.70 -36.86
C HIS A 206 -7.19 -34.57 -36.31
N GLU A 207 -6.02 -34.33 -36.89
CA GLU A 207 -5.18 -33.21 -36.52
C GLU A 207 -5.87 -31.85 -36.76
N LYS A 208 -6.53 -31.66 -37.91
CA LYS A 208 -7.28 -30.44 -38.20
C LYS A 208 -8.41 -30.24 -37.19
N MET A 209 -9.15 -31.27 -36.83
CA MET A 209 -10.23 -31.20 -35.84
C MET A 209 -9.69 -30.83 -34.45
N VAL A 210 -8.62 -31.47 -33.98
CA VAL A 210 -7.97 -31.15 -32.71
C VAL A 210 -7.51 -29.69 -32.66
N ARG A 211 -6.85 -29.20 -33.73
CA ARG A 211 -6.44 -27.80 -33.83
C ARG A 211 -7.60 -26.81 -33.83
N PHE A 212 -8.77 -27.22 -34.33
CA PHE A 212 -9.98 -26.39 -34.32
C PHE A 212 -10.59 -26.28 -32.92
N PHE A 213 -10.63 -27.40 -32.17
CA PHE A 213 -11.26 -27.44 -30.82
C PHE A 213 -10.36 -26.98 -29.69
N LEU A 214 -9.04 -26.98 -29.88
CA LEU A 214 -8.07 -26.55 -28.86
C LEU A 214 -7.49 -25.14 -29.07
N LYS A 215 -8.19 -24.30 -29.83
CA LYS A 215 -7.84 -22.90 -30.00
C LYS A 215 -8.33 -22.05 -28.84
#